data_c5149802b5b161b9875e96bd5730625e
#
_entry.id   c5149802b5b161b9875e96bd5730625e
#
_cell.length_a   1.000
_cell.length_b   1.000
_cell.length_c   1.000
_cell.angle_alpha   90.00
_cell.angle_beta   90.00
_cell.angle_gamma   90.00
#
_symmetry.space_group_name_H-M   'P 1'
#
loop_
_entity.id
_entity.type
_entity.pdbx_description
1 polymer ?
#
loop_
_entity_poly.entity_id
_entity_poly.type
_entity_poly.pdbx_seq_one_letter_code
_entity_poly.pdbx_strand_id
1 'polypeptide(L)'
;MCGRDWSSDVCSSDLLKFFQNLENEKFVNSFLKIEKWLAETPPIPGELFRQWIKGIYQENLLVQNKMFVGNDHVSLKNITMPVFTQVAVGDHLVSPECSMPLHYAVGSEDKNLEIYPTGHVGMIASSFSQKNVLPTVTEWIKERSG
;
A
#
# COMPACT_ATOMS: atom_id res chain seq x y z
N MET A 1 15.27 -13.60 5.26
CA MET A 1 14.74 -12.24 5.47
C MET A 1 15.74 -11.27 4.86
N CYS A 2 15.43 -10.65 3.74
CA CYS A 2 16.23 -9.53 3.25
C CYS A 2 15.80 -8.32 4.08
N GLY A 3 16.61 -7.96 5.11
CA GLY A 3 16.42 -6.70 5.81
C GLY A 3 16.63 -5.59 4.78
N ARG A 4 15.56 -4.97 4.31
CA ARG A 4 15.69 -3.78 3.48
C ARG A 4 16.25 -2.69 4.37
N ASP A 5 17.52 -2.42 4.15
CA ASP A 5 18.07 -1.16 4.55
C ASP A 5 17.38 -0.08 3.69
N TRP A 6 16.70 0.86 4.33
CA TRP A 6 16.00 1.96 3.64
C TRP A 6 16.94 2.87 2.84
N SER A 7 18.24 2.60 2.89
CA SER A 7 19.30 3.33 2.18
C SER A 7 19.70 2.69 0.83
N SER A 8 19.22 1.49 0.50
CA SER A 8 19.54 0.84 -0.77
C SER A 8 18.26 0.64 -1.60
N ASP A 9 18.15 1.38 -2.68
CA ASP A 9 17.00 1.36 -3.60
C ASP A 9 16.79 -0.01 -4.27
N VAL A 10 17.82 -0.86 -4.30
CA VAL A 10 17.79 -2.17 -4.92
C VAL A 10 18.36 -3.24 -4.00
N CYS A 11 17.57 -4.29 -3.71
CA CYS A 11 18.05 -5.43 -2.95
C CYS A 11 19.03 -6.27 -3.81
N SER A 12 20.07 -6.82 -3.20
CA SER A 12 21.05 -7.68 -3.90
C SER A 12 20.41 -8.87 -4.63
N SER A 13 19.28 -9.39 -4.14
CA SER A 13 18.49 -10.43 -4.82
C SER A 13 17.79 -9.90 -6.10
N ASP A 14 17.42 -8.64 -6.14
CA ASP A 14 16.77 -8.03 -7.30
C ASP A 14 17.81 -7.72 -8.38
N LEU A 15 19.02 -7.29 -7.99
CA LEU A 15 20.16 -7.15 -8.90
C LEU A 15 20.54 -8.50 -9.51
N LEU A 16 20.61 -9.56 -8.71
CA LEU A 16 20.92 -10.88 -9.23
C LEU A 16 19.89 -11.33 -10.27
N LYS A 17 18.60 -11.17 -9.99
CA LYS A 17 17.52 -11.44 -10.94
C LYS A 17 17.62 -10.59 -12.20
N PHE A 18 17.99 -9.32 -12.04
CA PHE A 18 18.22 -8.43 -13.18
C PHE A 18 19.32 -8.96 -14.09
N PHE A 19 20.49 -9.30 -13.54
CA PHE A 19 21.60 -9.86 -14.31
C PHE A 19 21.26 -11.21 -14.96
N GLN A 20 20.46 -12.05 -14.31
CA GLN A 20 20.01 -13.33 -14.86
C GLN A 20 19.03 -13.19 -16.04
N ASN A 21 18.39 -12.03 -16.19
CA ASN A 21 17.36 -11.80 -17.19
C ASN A 21 17.69 -10.66 -18.17
N LEU A 22 18.98 -10.32 -18.33
CA LEU A 22 19.42 -9.23 -19.22
C LEU A 22 18.99 -9.40 -20.68
N GLU A 23 18.84 -10.62 -21.16
CA GLU A 23 18.40 -10.94 -22.52
C GLU A 23 16.89 -10.78 -22.71
N ASN A 24 16.13 -10.65 -21.63
CA ASN A 24 14.69 -10.44 -21.67
C ASN A 24 14.36 -8.94 -21.64
N GLU A 25 14.23 -8.35 -22.81
CA GLU A 25 13.94 -6.91 -22.96
C GLU A 25 12.69 -6.46 -22.19
N LYS A 26 11.62 -7.28 -22.13
CA LYS A 26 10.41 -6.93 -21.39
C LYS A 26 10.66 -6.87 -19.90
N PHE A 27 11.44 -7.81 -19.37
CA PHE A 27 11.84 -7.82 -17.97
C PHE A 27 12.72 -6.63 -17.63
N VAL A 28 13.75 -6.34 -18.44
CA VAL A 28 14.66 -5.22 -18.27
C VAL A 28 13.91 -3.90 -18.27
N ASN A 29 13.04 -3.68 -19.26
CA ASN A 29 12.22 -2.48 -19.35
C ASN A 29 11.28 -2.29 -18.15
N SER A 30 10.68 -3.37 -17.66
CA SER A 30 9.81 -3.32 -16.48
C SER A 30 10.60 -3.01 -15.21
N PHE A 31 11.76 -3.63 -15.05
CA PHE A 31 12.68 -3.38 -13.92
C PHE A 31 13.11 -1.90 -13.89
N LEU A 32 13.60 -1.36 -15.00
CA LEU A 32 14.04 0.03 -15.09
C LEU A 32 12.91 1.04 -14.83
N LYS A 33 11.69 0.73 -15.24
CA LYS A 33 10.52 1.57 -14.94
C LYS A 33 10.21 1.61 -13.44
N ILE A 34 10.31 0.48 -12.76
CA ILE A 34 10.10 0.39 -11.31
C ILE A 34 11.21 1.13 -10.56
N GLU A 35 12.48 0.95 -10.96
CA GLU A 35 13.61 1.65 -10.38
C GLU A 35 13.50 3.18 -10.54
N LYS A 36 13.11 3.62 -11.74
CA LYS A 36 12.86 5.05 -11.99
C LYS A 36 11.74 5.59 -11.09
N TRP A 37 10.63 4.87 -10.99
CA TRP A 37 9.52 5.26 -10.11
C TRP A 37 9.93 5.34 -8.64
N LEU A 38 10.73 4.41 -8.15
CA LEU A 38 11.26 4.43 -6.78
C LEU A 38 12.20 5.62 -6.54
N ALA A 39 13.05 5.96 -7.54
CA ALA A 39 13.98 7.08 -7.44
C ALA A 39 13.29 8.46 -7.50
N GLU A 40 12.10 8.56 -8.08
CA GLU A 40 11.32 9.80 -8.21
C GLU A 40 10.46 10.10 -6.95
N THR A 41 10.84 9.61 -5.78
CA THR A 41 10.10 9.84 -4.52
C THR A 41 10.17 11.33 -4.14
N PRO A 42 9.03 12.03 -3.97
CA PRO A 42 9.03 13.42 -3.58
C PRO A 42 9.54 13.60 -2.15
N PRO A 43 10.23 14.71 -1.83
CA PRO A 43 10.69 14.97 -0.48
C PRO A 43 9.52 15.22 0.46
N ILE A 44 9.55 14.59 1.63
CA ILE A 44 8.56 14.79 2.70
C ILE A 44 9.12 15.85 3.68
N PRO A 45 8.34 16.88 4.04
CA PRO A 45 8.74 17.82 5.08
C PRO A 45 9.07 17.10 6.40
N GLY A 46 10.21 17.48 7.02
CA GLY A 46 10.73 16.76 8.19
C GLY A 46 9.75 16.67 9.35
N GLU A 47 8.95 17.72 9.62
CA GLU A 47 7.94 17.69 10.69
C GLU A 47 6.78 16.74 10.36
N LEU A 48 6.32 16.70 9.11
CA LEU A 48 5.32 15.72 8.66
C LEU A 48 5.85 14.30 8.82
N PHE A 49 7.09 14.04 8.41
CA PHE A 49 7.73 12.73 8.58
C PHE A 49 7.82 12.34 10.05
N ARG A 50 8.23 13.27 10.94
CA ARG A 50 8.31 13.03 12.38
C ARG A 50 6.95 12.67 12.97
N GLN A 51 5.89 13.43 12.65
CA GLN A 51 4.53 13.18 13.13
C GLN A 51 4.01 11.83 12.61
N TRP A 52 4.27 11.52 11.35
CA TRP A 52 3.87 10.26 10.73
C TRP A 52 4.52 9.06 11.41
N ILE A 53 5.86 9.07 11.52
CA ILE A 53 6.58 7.96 12.18
C ILE A 53 6.17 7.81 13.63
N LYS A 54 6.14 8.91 14.39
CA LYS A 54 5.80 8.85 15.81
C LYS A 54 4.32 8.49 16.01
N GLY A 55 3.41 9.23 15.41
CA GLY A 55 1.97 9.10 15.68
C GLY A 55 1.35 7.83 15.09
N ILE A 56 1.77 7.42 13.90
CA ILE A 56 1.18 6.26 13.21
C ILE A 56 1.97 4.99 13.48
N TYR A 57 3.30 4.97 13.25
CA TYR A 57 4.07 3.73 13.37
C TYR A 57 4.42 3.35 14.81
N GLN A 58 4.82 4.31 15.65
CA GLN A 58 5.27 4.00 17.00
C GLN A 58 4.12 3.96 18.00
N GLU A 59 3.24 4.96 17.97
CA GLU A 59 2.17 5.13 18.95
C GLU A 59 0.81 4.62 18.46
N ASN A 60 0.63 4.37 17.14
CA ASN A 60 -0.61 3.88 16.53
C ASN A 60 -1.85 4.71 16.93
N LEU A 61 -1.71 6.04 16.99
CA LEU A 61 -2.72 6.95 17.51
C LEU A 61 -4.01 6.95 16.70
N LEU A 62 -3.92 6.72 15.38
CA LEU A 62 -5.07 6.74 14.49
C LEU A 62 -6.08 5.62 14.84
N VAL A 63 -5.60 4.39 15.00
CA VAL A 63 -6.44 3.24 15.38
C VAL A 63 -6.97 3.39 16.79
N GLN A 64 -6.20 4.01 17.69
CA GLN A 64 -6.60 4.28 19.07
C GLN A 64 -7.58 5.46 19.21
N ASN A 65 -7.92 6.13 18.09
CA ASN A 65 -8.76 7.33 18.08
C ASN A 65 -8.18 8.49 18.94
N LYS A 66 -6.87 8.64 18.93
CA LYS A 66 -6.12 9.65 19.71
C LYS A 66 -5.28 10.58 18.83
N MET A 67 -5.47 10.52 17.50
CA MET A 67 -4.68 11.32 16.58
C MET A 67 -5.23 12.72 16.45
N PHE A 68 -4.34 13.72 16.41
CA PHE A 68 -4.64 15.11 16.12
C PHE A 68 -3.78 15.61 14.96
N VAL A 69 -4.36 16.45 14.10
CA VAL A 69 -3.66 17.23 13.09
C VAL A 69 -3.91 18.70 13.38
N GLY A 70 -2.89 19.38 13.86
CA GLY A 70 -3.08 20.71 14.46
C GLY A 70 -3.96 20.60 15.71
N ASN A 71 -5.12 21.30 15.69
CA ASN A 71 -6.11 21.26 16.77
C ASN A 71 -7.27 20.29 16.48
N ASP A 72 -7.29 19.67 15.31
CA ASP A 72 -8.42 18.87 14.86
C ASP A 72 -8.21 17.39 15.23
N HIS A 73 -9.20 16.82 15.92
CA HIS A 73 -9.21 15.40 16.23
C HIS A 73 -9.56 14.57 14.99
N VAL A 74 -8.70 13.61 14.65
CA VAL A 74 -8.89 12.71 13.53
C VAL A 74 -9.49 11.40 14.01
N SER A 75 -10.70 11.10 13.55
CA SER A 75 -11.39 9.86 13.89
C SER A 75 -11.74 9.05 12.64
N LEU A 76 -11.37 7.77 12.63
CA LEU A 76 -11.78 6.83 11.59
C LEU A 76 -13.30 6.63 11.52
N LYS A 77 -14.02 6.91 12.59
CA LYS A 77 -15.49 6.87 12.64
C LYS A 77 -16.16 7.91 11.74
N ASN A 78 -15.43 8.99 11.39
CA ASN A 78 -15.92 10.02 10.47
C ASN A 78 -15.87 9.57 8.99
N ILE A 79 -15.25 8.43 8.69
CA ILE A 79 -15.28 7.81 7.36
C ILE A 79 -16.60 7.05 7.24
N THR A 80 -17.63 7.72 6.72
CA THR A 80 -18.99 7.17 6.57
C THR A 80 -19.37 6.83 5.13
N MET A 81 -18.54 7.28 4.14
CA MET A 81 -18.70 6.89 2.74
C MET A 81 -18.45 5.39 2.56
N PRO A 82 -18.92 4.78 1.44
CA PRO A 82 -18.60 3.40 1.09
C PRO A 82 -17.09 3.14 1.10
N VAL A 83 -16.67 2.04 1.71
CA VAL A 83 -15.25 1.66 1.85
C VAL A 83 -15.00 0.27 1.27
N PHE A 84 -14.04 0.19 0.34
CA PHE A 84 -13.55 -1.07 -0.18
C PHE A 84 -12.10 -1.29 0.26
N THR A 85 -11.91 -2.23 1.14
CA THR A 85 -10.59 -2.62 1.65
C THR A 85 -10.06 -3.81 0.87
N GLN A 86 -8.85 -3.69 0.35
CA GLN A 86 -8.16 -4.75 -0.36
C GLN A 86 -6.88 -5.12 0.39
N VAL A 87 -6.66 -6.41 0.59
CA VAL A 87 -5.54 -6.93 1.37
C VAL A 87 -4.80 -8.00 0.56
N ALA A 88 -3.47 -7.88 0.50
CA ALA A 88 -2.59 -8.87 -0.11
C ALA A 88 -1.99 -9.76 0.97
N VAL A 89 -2.23 -11.09 0.94
CA VAL A 89 -1.69 -12.01 1.95
C VAL A 89 -0.17 -12.18 1.87
N GLY A 90 0.42 -11.95 0.70
CA GLY A 90 1.87 -11.98 0.48
C GLY A 90 2.55 -10.62 0.61
N ASP A 91 1.88 -9.63 1.19
CA ASP A 91 2.46 -8.32 1.40
C ASP A 91 3.42 -8.34 2.60
N HIS A 92 4.71 -8.18 2.31
CA HIS A 92 5.77 -8.12 3.32
C HIS A 92 6.12 -6.71 3.77
N LEU A 93 5.55 -5.69 3.13
CA LEU A 93 5.74 -4.27 3.50
C LEU A 93 4.62 -3.81 4.42
N VAL A 94 3.38 -4.10 4.05
CA VAL A 94 2.19 -3.80 4.85
C VAL A 94 1.42 -5.10 5.02
N SER A 95 1.67 -5.78 6.12
CA SER A 95 1.06 -7.08 6.37
C SER A 95 -0.48 -6.97 6.52
N PRO A 96 -1.21 -8.07 6.30
CA PRO A 96 -2.67 -8.11 6.49
C PRO A 96 -3.12 -7.58 7.85
N GLU A 97 -2.35 -7.85 8.91
CA GLU A 97 -2.62 -7.40 10.27
C GLU A 97 -2.55 -5.87 10.42
N CYS A 98 -1.82 -5.19 9.53
CA CYS A 98 -1.77 -3.72 9.49
C CYS A 98 -2.95 -3.12 8.72
N SER A 99 -3.44 -3.80 7.68
CA SER A 99 -4.48 -3.29 6.77
C SER A 99 -5.90 -3.60 7.24
N MET A 100 -6.14 -4.81 7.74
CA MET A 100 -7.47 -5.26 8.15
C MET A 100 -8.11 -4.42 9.28
N PRO A 101 -7.38 -3.95 10.29
CA PRO A 101 -7.96 -3.13 11.37
C PRO A 101 -8.66 -1.87 10.86
N LEU A 102 -8.19 -1.25 9.77
CA LEU A 102 -8.83 -0.09 9.16
C LEU A 102 -10.28 -0.40 8.75
N HIS A 103 -10.52 -1.55 8.12
CA HIS A 103 -11.84 -1.98 7.68
C HIS A 103 -12.86 -2.03 8.82
N TYR A 104 -12.41 -2.48 10.00
CA TYR A 104 -13.28 -2.57 11.19
C TYR A 104 -13.40 -1.24 11.94
N ALA A 105 -12.39 -0.37 11.85
CA ALA A 105 -12.33 0.88 12.59
C ALA A 105 -13.16 2.02 11.96
N VAL A 106 -13.38 2.01 10.65
CA VAL A 106 -14.15 3.05 9.95
C VAL A 106 -15.63 3.03 10.34
N GLY A 107 -16.29 4.20 10.25
CA GLY A 107 -17.70 4.38 10.57
C GLY A 107 -18.66 4.01 9.45
N SER A 108 -18.19 3.68 8.26
CA SER A 108 -19.00 3.29 7.12
C SER A 108 -19.86 2.05 7.43
N GLU A 109 -21.10 2.04 6.97
CA GLU A 109 -22.00 0.88 6.99
C GLU A 109 -21.87 0.05 5.71
N ASP A 110 -21.51 0.67 4.57
CA ASP A 110 -21.23 0.01 3.30
C ASP A 110 -19.73 -0.30 3.19
N LYS A 111 -19.34 -1.50 3.61
CA LYS A 111 -17.95 -1.94 3.65
C LYS A 111 -17.76 -3.28 2.99
N ASN A 112 -16.80 -3.35 2.06
CA ASN A 112 -16.34 -4.60 1.46
C ASN A 112 -14.87 -4.86 1.81
N LEU A 113 -14.54 -6.12 2.08
CA LEU A 113 -13.18 -6.59 2.32
C LEU A 113 -12.88 -7.74 1.36
N GLU A 114 -11.84 -7.56 0.55
CA GLU A 114 -11.34 -8.58 -0.36
C GLU A 114 -9.87 -8.92 -0.05
N ILE A 115 -9.56 -10.21 -0.08
CA ILE A 115 -8.23 -10.73 0.25
C ILE A 115 -7.67 -11.46 -0.97
N TYR A 116 -6.48 -11.06 -1.42
CA TYR A 116 -5.88 -11.57 -2.64
C TYR A 116 -4.54 -12.29 -2.40
N PRO A 117 -4.27 -13.41 -3.11
CA PRO A 117 -3.02 -14.16 -3.01
C PRO A 117 -1.91 -13.48 -3.84
N THR A 118 -1.51 -12.26 -3.45
CA THR A 118 -0.48 -11.47 -4.13
C THR A 118 0.36 -10.69 -3.12
N GLY A 119 1.42 -10.01 -3.59
CA GLY A 119 2.27 -9.14 -2.77
C GLY A 119 1.92 -7.65 -2.96
N HIS A 120 2.64 -6.77 -2.26
CA HIS A 120 2.42 -5.32 -2.23
C HIS A 120 2.27 -4.69 -3.62
N VAL A 121 3.32 -4.73 -4.43
CA VAL A 121 3.31 -4.19 -5.80
C VAL A 121 2.40 -5.02 -6.70
N GLY A 122 2.25 -6.30 -6.42
CA GLY A 122 1.41 -7.23 -7.17
C GLY A 122 -0.07 -6.86 -7.15
N MET A 123 -0.55 -6.17 -6.12
CA MET A 123 -1.92 -5.65 -6.05
C MET A 123 -2.26 -4.64 -7.16
N ILE A 124 -1.26 -3.98 -7.72
CA ILE A 124 -1.46 -2.93 -8.74
C ILE A 124 -0.85 -3.35 -10.07
N ALA A 125 0.39 -3.84 -10.08
CA ALA A 125 1.21 -3.96 -11.29
C ALA A 125 1.25 -5.37 -11.91
N SER A 126 0.65 -6.39 -11.28
CA SER A 126 0.71 -7.77 -11.79
C SER A 126 -0.38 -8.07 -12.82
N SER A 127 -0.13 -9.09 -13.65
CA SER A 127 -1.16 -9.65 -14.54
C SER A 127 -2.33 -10.27 -13.76
N PHE A 128 -2.09 -10.74 -12.53
CA PHE A 128 -3.13 -11.18 -11.62
C PHE A 128 -4.06 -10.02 -11.24
N SER A 129 -3.48 -8.87 -10.89
CA SER A 129 -4.25 -7.68 -10.54
C SER A 129 -5.12 -7.20 -11.70
N GLN A 130 -4.58 -7.15 -12.90
CA GLN A 130 -5.34 -6.75 -14.09
C GLN A 130 -6.55 -7.65 -14.37
N LYS A 131 -6.46 -8.93 -14.02
CA LYS A 131 -7.53 -9.91 -14.28
C LYS A 131 -8.54 -10.03 -13.14
N ASN A 132 -8.12 -9.81 -11.89
CA ASN A 132 -8.93 -10.11 -10.73
C ASN A 132 -9.19 -8.90 -9.83
N VAL A 133 -8.17 -8.07 -9.56
CA VAL A 133 -8.29 -6.96 -8.61
C VAL A 133 -8.97 -5.76 -9.27
N LEU A 134 -8.42 -5.27 -10.37
CA LEU A 134 -8.94 -4.07 -11.04
C LEU A 134 -10.38 -4.21 -11.56
N PRO A 135 -10.82 -5.35 -12.12
CA PRO A 135 -12.22 -5.53 -12.49
C PRO A 135 -13.16 -5.45 -11.28
N THR A 136 -12.81 -6.10 -10.17
CA THR A 136 -13.62 -6.07 -8.93
C THR A 136 -13.75 -4.64 -8.38
N VAL A 137 -12.64 -3.87 -8.37
CA VAL A 137 -12.68 -2.44 -7.98
C VAL A 137 -13.58 -1.64 -8.90
N THR A 138 -13.45 -1.86 -10.22
CA THR A 138 -14.22 -1.13 -11.23
C THR A 138 -15.71 -1.40 -11.11
N GLU A 139 -16.09 -2.64 -10.87
CA GLU A 139 -17.49 -3.05 -10.67
C GLU A 139 -18.05 -2.45 -9.39
N TRP A 140 -17.32 -2.55 -8.28
CA TRP A 140 -17.70 -1.95 -7.00
C TRP A 140 -17.92 -0.44 -7.08
N ILE A 141 -17.05 0.29 -7.82
CA ILE A 141 -17.20 1.73 -8.06
C ILE A 141 -18.43 2.01 -8.92
N LYS A 142 -18.65 1.26 -10.00
CA LYS A 142 -19.80 1.44 -10.89
C LYS A 142 -21.14 1.28 -10.18
N GLU A 143 -21.27 0.32 -9.30
CA GLU A 143 -22.48 0.07 -8.51
C GLU A 143 -22.86 1.28 -7.63
N ARG A 144 -21.86 2.12 -7.27
CA ARG A 144 -22.01 3.26 -6.34
C ARG A 144 -21.86 4.63 -7.01
N SER A 145 -21.64 4.66 -8.35
CA SER A 145 -21.44 5.87 -9.15
C SER A 145 -22.65 6.09 -10.06
N GLY A 146 -23.84 6.04 -9.50
CA GLY A 146 -25.11 6.29 -10.20
C GLY A 146 -25.40 7.77 -10.45
#